data_bd76946b103d6c41f4d8fb5f1346b037
#
_entry.id   bd76946b103d6c41f4d8fb5f1346b037
#
_cell.length_a   1.000
_cell.length_b   1.000
_cell.length_c   1.000
_cell.angle_alpha   90.00
_cell.angle_beta   90.00
_cell.angle_gamma   90.00
#
_symmetry.space_group_name_H-M   'P 1'
#
loop_
_entity.id
_entity.type
_entity.pdbx_description
1 polymer ?
#
loop_
_entity_poly.entity_id
_entity_poly.type
_entity_poly.pdbx_seq_one_letter_code
_entity_poly.pdbx_strand_id
1 'polypeptide(L)'
;MIFKQRSSWGNRCGYGPGPCWPPFSLTADPGRAMKVLLLTGLGALFFTYYWADNFDPGGLDYLVLNHLGAAPAGTRAHSAQGTSWLMQVNLLSYVQLTSLALPSLTDSKGSLVVVSSLLGRVPASFSSPYSAAKFALDSFFGALQRELHVQDVNVAITRCVLGLQDGASAKEGVREAPLP
;
A
#
# COMPACT_ATOMS: atom_id res chain seq x y z
N MET A 1 30.90 -20.51 15.70
CA MET A 1 32.16 -20.37 14.96
C MET A 1 32.56 -18.90 15.04
N ILE A 2 33.53 -18.61 15.90
CA ILE A 2 33.95 -17.23 16.26
C ILE A 2 35.15 -16.91 15.39
N PHE A 3 34.98 -15.97 14.44
CA PHE A 3 36.10 -15.43 13.67
C PHE A 3 36.75 -14.28 14.46
N LYS A 4 37.93 -14.55 15.00
CA LYS A 4 38.82 -13.62 15.69
C LYS A 4 39.69 -12.95 14.64
N GLN A 5 39.34 -11.74 14.20
CA GLN A 5 40.19 -10.97 13.32
C GLN A 5 41.22 -10.20 14.14
N ARG A 6 42.48 -10.60 13.97
CA ARG A 6 43.65 -9.99 14.63
C ARG A 6 44.03 -8.70 13.90
N SER A 7 43.81 -7.57 14.57
CA SER A 7 44.26 -6.26 14.11
C SER A 7 45.77 -6.14 14.27
N SER A 8 46.50 -6.14 13.16
CA SER A 8 47.91 -5.73 13.12
C SER A 8 47.99 -4.27 12.68
N TRP A 9 47.82 -3.35 13.62
CA TRP A 9 48.18 -1.94 13.41
C TRP A 9 49.48 -1.71 14.17
N GLY A 10 50.61 -1.96 13.49
CA GLY A 10 51.92 -1.58 13.98
C GLY A 10 52.15 -0.08 13.85
N ASN A 11 52.36 0.56 14.98
CA ASN A 11 53.08 1.82 15.26
C ASN A 11 53.78 2.49 14.10
N ARG A 12 53.21 3.59 13.58
CA ARG A 12 53.91 4.75 13.02
C ARG A 12 52.96 5.95 12.98
N CYS A 13 52.70 6.56 14.11
CA CYS A 13 52.25 7.94 14.17
C CYS A 13 53.28 8.74 14.98
N GLY A 14 54.12 9.53 14.27
CA GLY A 14 54.94 10.53 14.89
C GLY A 14 54.04 11.71 15.36
N TYR A 15 54.41 12.28 16.49
CA TYR A 15 53.73 13.39 17.16
C TYR A 15 53.60 14.62 16.27
N GLY A 16 52.36 15.01 15.93
CA GLY A 16 51.99 16.30 15.35
C GLY A 16 50.47 16.48 15.46
N PRO A 17 49.95 17.67 15.86
CA PRO A 17 48.51 17.92 15.99
C PRO A 17 47.88 18.20 14.64
N GLY A 18 47.43 17.13 13.96
CA GLY A 18 46.64 17.21 12.74
C GLY A 18 45.92 15.91 12.47
N PRO A 19 44.69 15.93 11.95
CA PRO A 19 43.94 14.70 11.66
C PRO A 19 44.64 13.90 10.56
N CYS A 20 45.04 12.66 10.86
CA CYS A 20 45.58 11.70 9.89
C CYS A 20 44.50 11.18 8.96
N TRP A 21 44.02 12.02 8.07
CA TRP A 21 43.26 11.54 6.92
C TRP A 21 44.23 11.54 5.73
N PRO A 22 44.29 10.43 4.98
CA PRO A 22 45.03 10.47 3.72
C PRO A 22 44.34 11.51 2.81
N PRO A 23 45.10 12.29 2.07
CA PRO A 23 44.52 13.23 1.11
C PRO A 23 43.72 12.40 0.10
N PHE A 24 42.40 12.59 0.10
CA PHE A 24 41.52 12.04 -0.92
C PHE A 24 41.82 12.75 -2.22
N SER A 25 42.89 12.32 -2.91
CA SER A 25 43.22 12.81 -4.23
C SER A 25 42.21 12.25 -5.24
N LEU A 26 41.16 13.00 -5.50
CA LEU A 26 40.31 12.85 -6.66
C LEU A 26 41.08 13.26 -7.93
N THR A 27 42.19 12.60 -8.25
CA THR A 27 42.67 12.57 -9.61
C THR A 27 41.86 11.56 -10.38
N ALA A 28 40.60 11.90 -10.67
CA ALA A 28 39.81 11.15 -11.62
C ALA A 28 40.51 11.31 -12.98
N ASP A 29 41.11 10.26 -13.45
CA ASP A 29 41.65 10.19 -14.82
C ASP A 29 40.48 10.56 -15.76
N PRO A 30 40.55 11.69 -16.49
CA PRO A 30 39.42 12.19 -17.29
C PRO A 30 38.95 11.16 -18.33
N GLY A 31 39.87 10.29 -18.77
CA GLY A 31 39.52 9.18 -19.65
C GLY A 31 38.66 8.09 -18.98
N ARG A 32 38.85 7.82 -17.68
CA ARG A 32 38.02 6.89 -16.93
C ARG A 32 36.66 7.49 -16.61
N ALA A 33 36.62 8.75 -16.20
CA ALA A 33 35.39 9.45 -15.91
C ALA A 33 34.46 9.52 -17.13
N MET A 34 35.04 9.82 -18.31
CA MET A 34 34.26 9.85 -19.56
C MET A 34 33.75 8.49 -19.99
N LYS A 35 34.52 7.41 -19.79
CA LYS A 35 34.06 6.04 -20.07
C LYS A 35 32.93 5.60 -19.14
N VAL A 36 33.03 5.94 -17.85
CA VAL A 36 31.96 5.65 -16.88
C VAL A 36 30.68 6.41 -17.23
N LEU A 37 30.77 7.70 -17.57
CA LEU A 37 29.62 8.52 -17.98
C LEU A 37 28.97 7.99 -19.28
N LEU A 38 29.76 7.56 -20.25
CA LEU A 38 29.25 6.97 -21.48
C LEU A 38 28.57 5.62 -21.21
N LEU A 39 29.16 4.75 -20.38
CA LEU A 39 28.56 3.47 -20.04
C LEU A 39 27.28 3.61 -19.20
N THR A 40 27.27 4.54 -18.24
CA THR A 40 26.06 4.82 -17.45
C THR A 40 24.97 5.48 -18.30
N GLY A 41 25.34 6.38 -19.21
CA GLY A 41 24.40 7.00 -20.16
C GLY A 41 23.81 5.99 -21.14
N LEU A 42 24.62 5.13 -21.74
CA LEU A 42 24.16 4.02 -22.59
C LEU A 42 23.31 3.01 -21.83
N GLY A 43 23.71 2.68 -20.59
CA GLY A 43 22.93 1.81 -19.70
C GLY A 43 21.57 2.39 -19.35
N ALA A 44 21.50 3.69 -19.05
CA ALA A 44 20.26 4.38 -18.78
C ALA A 44 19.34 4.44 -20.03
N LEU A 45 19.92 4.76 -21.20
CA LEU A 45 19.17 4.75 -22.45
C LEU A 45 18.67 3.35 -22.82
N PHE A 46 19.48 2.31 -22.63
CA PHE A 46 19.07 0.94 -22.85
C PHE A 46 17.98 0.51 -21.88
N PHE A 47 18.12 0.90 -20.59
CA PHE A 47 17.11 0.60 -19.57
C PHE A 47 15.77 1.31 -19.86
N THR A 48 15.81 2.61 -20.23
CA THR A 48 14.59 3.35 -20.59
C THR A 48 13.95 2.82 -21.86
N TYR A 49 14.74 2.48 -22.87
CA TYR A 49 14.25 1.88 -24.12
C TYR A 49 13.64 0.48 -23.86
N TYR A 50 14.38 -0.38 -23.15
CA TYR A 50 13.91 -1.72 -22.79
C TYR A 50 12.66 -1.69 -21.90
N TRP A 51 12.61 -0.73 -20.96
CA TRP A 51 11.44 -0.53 -20.11
C TRP A 51 10.24 0.00 -20.90
N ALA A 52 10.46 0.95 -21.80
CA ALA A 52 9.40 1.49 -22.66
C ALA A 52 8.81 0.45 -23.62
N ASP A 53 9.64 -0.41 -24.20
CA ASP A 53 9.20 -1.47 -25.11
C ASP A 53 8.56 -2.68 -24.40
N ASN A 54 9.00 -2.99 -23.18
CA ASN A 54 8.46 -4.13 -22.40
C ASN A 54 7.38 -3.71 -21.39
N PHE A 55 7.19 -2.41 -21.18
CA PHE A 55 6.06 -1.88 -20.44
C PHE A 55 4.92 -1.63 -21.43
N ASP A 56 4.31 -2.73 -21.88
CA ASP A 56 2.96 -2.64 -22.43
C ASP A 56 2.09 -2.13 -21.26
N PRO A 57 1.46 -0.96 -21.35
CA PRO A 57 0.42 -0.57 -20.42
C PRO A 57 -0.81 -1.44 -20.72
N GLY A 58 -0.61 -2.76 -20.62
CA GLY A 58 -1.69 -3.71 -20.64
C GLY A 58 -2.73 -3.21 -19.67
N GLY A 59 -3.97 -3.13 -20.08
CA GLY A 59 -5.05 -2.60 -19.28
C GLY A 59 -5.08 -3.25 -17.90
N LEU A 60 -5.72 -2.62 -16.96
CA LEU A 60 -5.86 -3.14 -15.60
C LEU A 60 -6.86 -4.31 -15.60
N ASP A 61 -6.38 -5.54 -15.60
CA ASP A 61 -7.23 -6.72 -15.61
C ASP A 61 -7.94 -6.95 -14.26
N TYR A 62 -7.24 -6.71 -13.16
CA TYR A 62 -7.80 -6.90 -11.81
C TYR A 62 -7.43 -5.77 -10.88
N LEU A 63 -8.45 -5.23 -10.19
CA LEU A 63 -8.25 -4.32 -9.05
C LEU A 63 -8.83 -4.97 -7.79
N VAL A 64 -7.98 -5.23 -6.80
CA VAL A 64 -8.40 -5.80 -5.51
C VAL A 64 -8.33 -4.73 -4.44
N LEU A 65 -9.49 -4.32 -3.93
CA LEU A 65 -9.61 -3.35 -2.84
C LEU A 65 -9.78 -4.09 -1.51
N ASN A 66 -8.68 -4.20 -0.74
CA ASN A 66 -8.62 -4.95 0.52
C ASN A 66 -8.03 -4.15 1.68
N HIS A 67 -7.85 -2.84 1.54
CA HIS A 67 -7.34 -2.04 2.64
C HIS A 67 -8.40 -1.83 3.74
N LEU A 68 -7.94 -1.71 4.97
CA LEU A 68 -8.78 -1.65 6.15
C LEU A 68 -8.21 -0.61 7.14
N GLY A 69 -9.07 0.30 7.58
CA GLY A 69 -8.84 1.10 8.77
C GLY A 69 -9.72 0.58 9.91
N ALA A 70 -9.11 0.23 11.04
CA ALA A 70 -9.83 -0.13 12.25
C ALA A 70 -9.67 0.97 13.30
N ALA A 71 -10.74 1.23 14.06
CA ALA A 71 -10.63 2.07 15.24
C ALA A 71 -9.96 1.29 16.37
N PRO A 72 -9.14 1.92 17.21
CA PRO A 72 -8.62 1.26 18.40
C PRO A 72 -9.78 0.73 19.26
N ALA A 73 -9.68 -0.52 19.67
CA ALA A 73 -10.65 -1.13 20.56
C ALA A 73 -10.74 -0.34 21.87
N GLY A 74 -11.96 -0.05 22.32
CA GLY A 74 -12.20 0.62 23.62
C GLY A 74 -12.46 2.12 23.59
N THR A 75 -12.44 2.77 22.43
CA THR A 75 -12.94 4.15 22.33
C THR A 75 -14.47 4.17 22.44
N ARG A 76 -14.98 4.36 23.66
CA ARG A 76 -16.39 4.71 23.91
C ARG A 76 -16.79 6.04 23.26
N ALA A 77 -15.83 6.80 22.80
CA ALA A 77 -16.06 8.06 22.14
C ALA A 77 -16.32 7.82 20.65
N HIS A 78 -17.56 7.70 20.28
CA HIS A 78 -18.01 7.87 18.90
C HIS A 78 -17.84 9.35 18.52
N SER A 79 -16.58 9.80 18.41
CA SER A 79 -16.31 11.15 17.97
C SER A 79 -16.65 11.26 16.49
N ALA A 80 -17.24 12.37 16.09
CA ALA A 80 -17.48 12.67 14.67
C ALA A 80 -16.19 12.55 13.84
N GLN A 81 -15.07 12.93 14.43
CA GLN A 81 -13.74 12.87 13.81
C GLN A 81 -13.27 11.44 13.55
N GLY A 82 -13.43 10.54 14.53
CA GLY A 82 -13.09 9.12 14.38
C GLY A 82 -14.01 8.43 13.35
N THR A 83 -15.29 8.79 13.36
CA THR A 83 -16.24 8.30 12.35
C THR A 83 -15.87 8.79 10.95
N SER A 84 -15.54 10.06 10.79
CA SER A 84 -15.10 10.65 9.53
C SER A 84 -13.85 9.97 8.99
N TRP A 85 -12.85 9.70 9.83
CA TRP A 85 -11.64 9.00 9.46
C TRP A 85 -11.94 7.57 8.98
N LEU A 86 -12.80 6.83 9.71
CA LEU A 86 -13.21 5.48 9.30
C LEU A 86 -13.98 5.47 7.97
N MET A 87 -14.85 6.45 7.73
CA MET A 87 -15.51 6.64 6.46
C MET A 87 -14.51 6.96 5.34
N GLN A 88 -13.53 7.82 5.63
CA GLN A 88 -12.49 8.16 4.65
C GLN A 88 -11.70 6.94 4.22
N VAL A 89 -11.25 6.10 5.17
CA VAL A 89 -10.41 4.95 4.88
C VAL A 89 -11.21 3.77 4.32
N ASN A 90 -12.39 3.46 4.89
CA ASN A 90 -13.11 2.23 4.54
C ASN A 90 -14.19 2.41 3.45
N LEU A 91 -14.45 3.64 3.02
CA LEU A 91 -15.41 3.93 1.96
C LEU A 91 -14.83 4.86 0.89
N LEU A 92 -14.49 6.12 1.26
CA LEU A 92 -14.13 7.13 0.25
C LEU A 92 -12.87 6.78 -0.52
N SER A 93 -11.87 6.17 0.11
CA SER A 93 -10.66 5.69 -0.58
C SER A 93 -10.98 4.61 -1.62
N TYR A 94 -11.92 3.69 -1.31
CA TYR A 94 -12.39 2.70 -2.28
C TYR A 94 -13.06 3.36 -3.49
N VAL A 95 -13.92 4.34 -3.22
CA VAL A 95 -14.60 5.11 -4.28
C VAL A 95 -13.60 5.85 -5.16
N GLN A 96 -12.62 6.52 -4.55
CA GLN A 96 -11.58 7.25 -5.28
C GLN A 96 -10.73 6.33 -6.16
N LEU A 97 -10.25 5.22 -5.60
CA LEU A 97 -9.46 4.25 -6.36
C LEU A 97 -10.26 3.64 -7.51
N THR A 98 -11.53 3.31 -7.27
CA THR A 98 -12.43 2.78 -8.30
C THR A 98 -12.63 3.80 -9.40
N SER A 99 -12.91 5.06 -9.06
CA SER A 99 -13.13 6.12 -10.05
C SER A 99 -11.92 6.34 -10.97
N LEU A 100 -10.72 6.23 -10.41
CA LEU A 100 -9.47 6.36 -11.17
C LEU A 100 -9.18 5.13 -12.05
N ALA A 101 -9.53 3.93 -11.56
CA ALA A 101 -9.23 2.68 -12.24
C ALA A 101 -10.30 2.25 -13.26
N LEU A 102 -11.53 2.77 -13.11
CA LEU A 102 -12.68 2.34 -13.92
C LEU A 102 -12.46 2.49 -15.44
N PRO A 103 -11.86 3.57 -15.97
CA PRO A 103 -11.56 3.67 -17.40
C PRO A 103 -10.67 2.53 -17.89
N SER A 104 -9.55 2.26 -17.19
CA SER A 104 -8.63 1.17 -17.55
C SER A 104 -9.28 -0.20 -17.44
N LEU A 105 -10.10 -0.44 -16.40
CA LEU A 105 -10.89 -1.67 -16.25
C LEU A 105 -11.91 -1.85 -17.37
N THR A 106 -12.49 -0.76 -17.85
CA THR A 106 -13.43 -0.79 -18.97
C THR A 106 -12.73 -1.19 -20.27
N ASP A 107 -11.59 -0.59 -20.54
CA ASP A 107 -10.81 -0.86 -21.75
C ASP A 107 -10.32 -2.31 -21.82
N SER A 108 -9.86 -2.84 -20.68
CA SER A 108 -9.38 -4.23 -20.56
C SER A 108 -10.47 -5.27 -20.34
N LYS A 109 -11.73 -4.85 -20.13
CA LYS A 109 -12.84 -5.71 -19.67
C LYS A 109 -12.48 -6.43 -18.36
N GLY A 110 -11.83 -5.70 -17.46
CA GLY A 110 -11.26 -6.21 -16.24
C GLY A 110 -12.28 -6.47 -15.14
N SER A 111 -11.78 -6.82 -13.96
CA SER A 111 -12.60 -7.18 -12.80
C SER A 111 -12.19 -6.41 -11.56
N LEU A 112 -13.16 -5.94 -10.82
CA LEU A 112 -12.99 -5.25 -9.54
C LEU A 112 -13.40 -6.18 -8.40
N VAL A 113 -12.51 -6.44 -7.46
CA VAL A 113 -12.78 -7.22 -6.26
C VAL A 113 -12.78 -6.29 -5.05
N VAL A 114 -13.88 -6.27 -4.33
CA VAL A 114 -14.09 -5.43 -3.15
C VAL A 114 -14.22 -6.30 -1.91
N VAL A 115 -13.31 -6.13 -0.96
CA VAL A 115 -13.37 -6.88 0.30
C VAL A 115 -14.20 -6.11 1.32
N SER A 116 -15.36 -6.67 1.63
CA SER A 116 -16.29 -6.20 2.65
C SER A 116 -16.22 -7.08 3.91
N SER A 117 -17.08 -6.83 4.85
CA SER A 117 -17.14 -7.55 6.12
C SER A 117 -18.58 -7.97 6.43
N LEU A 118 -18.74 -9.02 7.22
CA LEU A 118 -20.03 -9.38 7.77
C LEU A 118 -20.67 -8.22 8.57
N LEU A 119 -19.84 -7.35 9.19
CA LEU A 119 -20.30 -6.14 9.85
C LEU A 119 -20.87 -5.08 8.90
N GLY A 120 -20.69 -5.23 7.60
CA GLY A 120 -21.41 -4.49 6.56
C GLY A 120 -22.80 -5.08 6.23
N ARG A 121 -23.20 -6.18 6.85
CA ARG A 121 -24.50 -6.85 6.67
C ARG A 121 -25.29 -6.93 7.97
N VAL A 122 -24.59 -7.17 9.08
CA VAL A 122 -25.17 -7.32 10.41
C VAL A 122 -24.45 -6.37 11.36
N PRO A 123 -25.17 -5.41 11.98
CA PRO A 123 -24.55 -4.49 12.93
C PRO A 123 -24.16 -5.24 14.21
N ALA A 124 -23.00 -4.91 14.76
CA ALA A 124 -22.57 -5.42 16.07
C ALA A 124 -22.29 -4.27 17.04
N SER A 125 -22.38 -4.55 18.33
CA SER A 125 -22.08 -3.59 19.39
C SER A 125 -20.65 -3.08 19.24
N PHE A 126 -20.41 -1.82 19.59
CA PHE A 126 -19.09 -1.15 19.57
C PHE A 126 -18.43 -1.00 18.19
N SER A 127 -19.13 -1.32 17.10
CA SER A 127 -18.61 -1.24 15.73
C SER A 127 -19.34 -0.19 14.87
N SER A 128 -20.14 0.70 15.46
CA SER A 128 -21.06 1.59 14.72
C SER A 128 -20.42 2.34 13.55
N PRO A 129 -19.28 3.05 13.70
CA PRO A 129 -18.68 3.77 12.56
C PRO A 129 -18.12 2.84 11.49
N TYR A 130 -17.53 1.72 11.90
CA TYR A 130 -16.99 0.72 10.98
C TYR A 130 -18.11 0.00 10.22
N SER A 131 -19.16 -0.44 10.93
CA SER A 131 -20.34 -1.06 10.32
C SER A 131 -21.01 -0.10 9.34
N ALA A 132 -21.19 1.16 9.70
CA ALA A 132 -21.75 2.18 8.82
C ALA A 132 -20.94 2.32 7.53
N ALA A 133 -19.61 2.38 7.62
CA ALA A 133 -18.74 2.47 6.45
C ALA A 133 -18.85 1.22 5.55
N LYS A 134 -18.89 0.02 6.14
CA LYS A 134 -18.99 -1.24 5.39
C LYS A 134 -20.39 -1.47 4.79
N PHE A 135 -21.46 -1.01 5.45
CA PHE A 135 -22.81 -0.98 4.86
C PHE A 135 -22.86 -0.02 3.66
N ALA A 136 -22.30 1.17 3.80
CA ALA A 136 -22.23 2.14 2.73
C ALA A 136 -21.38 1.61 1.55
N LEU A 137 -20.28 0.91 1.82
CA LEU A 137 -19.44 0.25 0.83
C LEU A 137 -20.25 -0.77 0.02
N ASP A 138 -20.97 -1.67 0.68
CA ASP A 138 -21.80 -2.70 0.05
C ASP A 138 -22.92 -2.09 -0.81
N SER A 139 -23.54 -1.02 -0.33
CA SER A 139 -24.58 -0.30 -1.07
C SER A 139 -24.00 0.39 -2.30
N PHE A 140 -22.86 1.08 -2.16
CA PHE A 140 -22.19 1.79 -3.26
C PHE A 140 -21.84 0.84 -4.40
N PHE A 141 -21.12 -0.24 -4.10
CA PHE A 141 -20.70 -1.19 -5.14
C PHE A 141 -21.85 -2.03 -5.69
N GLY A 142 -22.91 -2.21 -4.91
CA GLY A 142 -24.16 -2.82 -5.39
C GLY A 142 -24.90 -1.94 -6.40
N ALA A 143 -24.91 -0.63 -6.18
CA ALA A 143 -25.47 0.34 -7.13
C ALA A 143 -24.60 0.46 -8.39
N LEU A 144 -23.29 0.65 -8.21
CA LEU A 144 -22.32 0.75 -9.31
C LEU A 144 -22.39 -0.46 -10.26
N GLN A 145 -22.49 -1.67 -9.72
CA GLN A 145 -22.62 -2.89 -10.53
C GLN A 145 -23.88 -2.84 -11.44
N ARG A 146 -24.98 -2.31 -10.93
CA ARG A 146 -26.21 -2.15 -11.72
C ARG A 146 -26.09 -1.06 -12.76
N GLU A 147 -25.45 0.06 -12.42
CA GLU A 147 -25.20 1.17 -13.31
C GLU A 147 -24.33 0.73 -14.51
N LEU A 148 -23.24 0.02 -14.26
CA LEU A 148 -22.38 -0.53 -15.30
C LEU A 148 -23.13 -1.53 -16.20
N HIS A 149 -23.98 -2.35 -15.62
CA HIS A 149 -24.80 -3.28 -16.39
C HIS A 149 -25.82 -2.56 -17.29
N VAL A 150 -26.47 -1.49 -16.80
CA VAL A 150 -27.40 -0.67 -17.60
C VAL A 150 -26.68 0.08 -18.74
N GLN A 151 -25.42 0.45 -18.52
CA GLN A 151 -24.58 1.14 -19.51
C GLN A 151 -23.88 0.18 -20.48
N ASP A 152 -24.11 -1.12 -20.37
CA ASP A 152 -23.44 -2.18 -21.16
C ASP A 152 -21.91 -2.14 -21.04
N VAL A 153 -21.41 -1.72 -19.86
CA VAL A 153 -19.98 -1.68 -19.55
C VAL A 153 -19.54 -3.04 -19.00
N ASN A 154 -18.63 -3.70 -19.70
CA ASN A 154 -18.19 -5.05 -19.36
C ASN A 154 -17.08 -5.05 -18.30
N VAL A 155 -17.42 -4.63 -17.07
CA VAL A 155 -16.56 -4.70 -15.89
C VAL A 155 -17.26 -5.55 -14.83
N ALA A 156 -16.62 -6.64 -14.42
CA ALA A 156 -17.18 -7.51 -13.37
C ALA A 156 -16.84 -6.94 -11.97
N ILE A 157 -17.86 -6.81 -11.10
CA ILE A 157 -17.66 -6.42 -9.70
C ILE A 157 -17.96 -7.60 -8.79
N THR A 158 -16.97 -8.07 -8.06
CA THR A 158 -17.10 -9.14 -7.06
C THR A 158 -16.97 -8.56 -5.66
N ARG A 159 -17.96 -8.78 -4.81
CA ARG A 159 -17.96 -8.36 -3.40
C ARG A 159 -17.71 -9.55 -2.50
N CYS A 160 -16.55 -9.61 -1.88
CA CYS A 160 -16.17 -10.65 -0.92
C CYS A 160 -16.56 -10.21 0.49
N VAL A 161 -17.45 -10.94 1.14
CA VAL A 161 -17.87 -10.68 2.52
C VAL A 161 -17.11 -11.62 3.44
N LEU A 162 -16.17 -11.07 4.21
CA LEU A 162 -15.40 -11.83 5.19
C LEU A 162 -16.14 -11.87 6.52
N GLY A 163 -16.19 -13.06 7.13
CA GLY A 163 -16.68 -13.25 8.49
C GLY A 163 -15.72 -12.73 9.55
N LEU A 164 -16.11 -12.82 10.81
CA LEU A 164 -15.21 -12.59 11.93
C LEU A 164 -14.14 -13.69 11.93
N GLN A 165 -12.88 -13.26 11.85
CA GLN A 165 -11.76 -14.19 11.98
C GLN A 165 -11.35 -14.25 13.46
N ASP A 166 -11.13 -15.46 13.98
CA ASP A 166 -10.58 -15.71 15.31
C ASP A 166 -9.08 -15.35 15.32
N GLY A 167 -8.79 -14.07 15.25
CA GLY A 167 -7.43 -13.52 15.32
C GLY A 167 -7.25 -12.63 16.54
N ALA A 168 -6.01 -12.23 16.82
CA ALA A 168 -5.67 -11.33 17.93
C ALA A 168 -6.51 -10.02 17.91
N SER A 169 -6.91 -9.56 16.73
CA SER A 169 -7.77 -8.40 16.55
C SER A 169 -9.22 -8.61 17.05
N ALA A 170 -9.74 -9.85 16.99
CA ALA A 170 -11.09 -10.16 17.48
C ALA A 170 -11.13 -10.21 19.02
N LYS A 171 -10.02 -10.62 19.65
CA LYS A 171 -9.92 -10.66 21.12
C LYS A 171 -9.88 -9.28 21.76
N GLU A 172 -9.49 -8.26 21.03
CA GLU A 172 -9.40 -6.88 21.51
C GLU A 172 -10.76 -6.15 21.44
N GLY A 173 -11.66 -6.60 20.56
CA GLY A 173 -13.00 -6.02 20.36
C GLY A 173 -14.10 -6.59 21.24
N VAL A 174 -13.90 -7.78 21.82
CA VAL A 174 -14.89 -8.47 22.66
C VAL A 174 -14.31 -8.66 24.07
N ARG A 175 -13.97 -7.58 24.74
CA ARG A 175 -14.00 -7.62 26.22
C ARG A 175 -15.45 -7.41 26.63
N GLU A 176 -16.07 -8.50 27.05
CA GLU A 176 -17.38 -8.46 27.68
C GLU A 176 -17.37 -7.39 28.78
N ALA A 177 -18.16 -6.34 28.58
CA ALA A 177 -18.50 -5.47 29.69
C ALA A 177 -19.35 -6.33 30.65
N PRO A 178 -19.03 -6.38 31.96
CA PRO A 178 -19.90 -7.06 32.90
C PRO A 178 -21.28 -6.40 32.81
N LEU A 179 -22.28 -7.22 32.58
CA LEU A 179 -23.68 -6.81 32.62
C LEU A 179 -23.97 -6.23 34.01
N PRO A 180 -24.75 -5.14 34.12
CA PRO A 180 -25.12 -4.53 35.38
C PRO A 180 -25.94 -5.46 36.25
#